data_352f7ce2de3833688fed48293669af4e
#
_entry.id   352f7ce2de3833688fed48293669af4e
#
_cell.length_a   1.000
_cell.length_b   1.000
_cell.length_c   1.000
_cell.angle_alpha   90.00
_cell.angle_beta   90.00
_cell.angle_gamma   90.00
#
_symmetry.space_group_name_H-M   'P 1'
#
loop_
_entity.id
_entity.type
_entity.pdbx_description
1 polymer ?
#
loop_
_entity_poly.entity_id
_entity_poly.type
_entity_poly.pdbx_seq_one_letter_code
_entity_poly.pdbx_strand_id
1 'polypeptide(L)'
;MYFPLLRGKQYELLGLKEFAEKNSGNKWLFPIIEPVRVLPDALLRTAGVLSRNSIPYSVILNPERGDFAIPTNRFAISEFLDRFENFEVKPVPAFYTDGKYEEILADIQEAGLKDVMLIFEESFDIEKAVRICNCPEVSYIVCSSVDSRSTKRFLKQTGKKIVRLDDNFIVRKPNSAYRGIEEDPYTEECFYYRDDDFYGFSDYCVLPKEFVEGGTTPTAIAIHMTYRKRKDSIWVRHFVSDEGCDRLDVRSKFGSAVEHLVTFYSSSAPQTDAAQWIIDNSGSYPGLGVLKKITMLNHIQLITNILAAL
;
A
#
# COMPACT_ATOMS: atom_id res chain seq x y z
N MET A 1 -11.40 -3.40 -7.67
CA MET A 1 -11.03 -2.27 -6.78
C MET A 1 -9.66 -2.54 -6.19
N TYR A 2 -8.82 -1.52 -6.03
CA TYR A 2 -7.46 -1.63 -5.51
C TYR A 2 -7.37 -1.13 -4.07
N PHE A 3 -6.79 -1.95 -3.19
CA PHE A 3 -6.69 -1.72 -1.75
C PHE A 3 -5.22 -1.67 -1.29
N PRO A 4 -4.45 -0.61 -1.63
CA PRO A 4 -3.05 -0.55 -1.18
C PRO A 4 -2.97 -0.56 0.35
N LEU A 5 -2.12 -1.44 0.91
CA LEU A 5 -1.85 -1.50 2.35
C LEU A 5 -0.60 -0.67 2.67
N LEU A 6 -0.82 0.45 3.34
CA LEU A 6 0.19 1.47 3.63
C LEU A 6 0.47 1.58 5.12
N ARG A 7 1.71 1.90 5.47
CA ARG A 7 2.18 2.01 6.86
C ARG A 7 1.97 3.40 7.47
N GLY A 8 1.23 4.28 6.82
CA GLY A 8 0.94 5.62 7.33
C GLY A 8 2.17 6.49 7.60
N LYS A 9 3.29 6.23 6.92
CA LYS A 9 4.48 7.07 6.99
C LYS A 9 4.25 8.41 6.30
N GLN A 10 4.98 9.43 6.72
CA GLN A 10 4.82 10.80 6.22
C GLN A 10 4.72 10.88 4.68
N TYR A 11 5.62 10.24 3.95
CA TYR A 11 5.63 10.33 2.49
C TYR A 11 4.56 9.47 1.82
N GLU A 12 4.11 8.40 2.46
CA GLU A 12 2.95 7.61 2.01
C GLU A 12 1.65 8.43 2.15
N LEU A 13 1.47 9.07 3.31
CA LEU A 13 0.33 9.97 3.55
C LEU A 13 0.32 11.19 2.63
N LEU A 14 1.49 11.81 2.38
CA LEU A 14 1.61 12.91 1.42
C LEU A 14 1.27 12.46 -0.01
N GLY A 15 1.67 11.24 -0.40
CA GLY A 15 1.33 10.68 -1.70
C GLY A 15 -0.17 10.43 -1.85
N LEU A 16 -0.82 9.83 -0.85
CA LEU A 16 -2.28 9.65 -0.87
C LEU A 16 -3.03 10.98 -0.95
N LYS A 17 -2.57 11.98 -0.18
CA LYS A 17 -3.15 13.32 -0.22
C LYS A 17 -3.05 13.92 -1.62
N GLU A 18 -1.85 13.88 -2.23
CA GLU A 18 -1.63 14.40 -3.59
C GLU A 18 -2.48 13.66 -4.63
N PHE A 19 -2.59 12.33 -4.51
CA PHE A 19 -3.47 11.54 -5.38
C PHE A 19 -4.93 11.98 -5.24
N ALA A 20 -5.44 12.09 -4.02
CA ALA A 20 -6.83 12.43 -3.76
C ALA A 20 -7.20 13.83 -4.28
N GLU A 21 -6.32 14.83 -4.10
CA GLU A 21 -6.51 16.19 -4.58
C GLU A 21 -6.62 16.27 -6.13
N LYS A 22 -5.92 15.36 -6.85
CA LYS A 22 -5.93 15.32 -8.31
C LYS A 22 -7.00 14.38 -8.89
N ASN A 23 -7.54 13.46 -8.10
CA ASN A 23 -8.42 12.38 -8.56
C ASN A 23 -9.71 12.27 -7.71
N SER A 24 -10.38 13.41 -7.49
CA SER A 24 -11.63 13.46 -6.73
C SER A 24 -12.68 12.48 -7.29
N GLY A 25 -13.36 11.76 -6.41
CA GLY A 25 -14.37 10.78 -6.78
C GLY A 25 -13.80 9.50 -7.40
N ASN A 26 -12.50 9.22 -7.25
CA ASN A 26 -11.91 7.98 -7.76
C ASN A 26 -12.56 6.75 -7.14
N LYS A 27 -13.15 5.90 -7.98
CA LYS A 27 -13.91 4.70 -7.58
C LYS A 27 -13.07 3.44 -7.45
N TRP A 28 -11.80 3.50 -7.84
CA TRP A 28 -10.93 2.33 -7.98
C TRP A 28 -9.95 2.19 -6.84
N LEU A 29 -9.71 3.27 -6.07
CA LEU A 29 -8.79 3.30 -4.94
C LEU A 29 -9.54 3.19 -3.61
N PHE A 30 -9.06 2.31 -2.73
CA PHE A 30 -9.50 2.16 -1.35
C PHE A 30 -8.29 1.86 -0.44
N PRO A 31 -7.49 2.85 -0.03
CA PRO A 31 -6.30 2.59 0.76
C PRO A 31 -6.62 2.07 2.15
N ILE A 32 -5.83 1.11 2.60
CA ILE A 32 -5.80 0.59 3.98
C ILE A 32 -4.59 1.24 4.65
N ILE A 33 -4.79 1.95 5.76
CA ILE A 33 -3.74 2.74 6.41
C ILE A 33 -3.51 2.23 7.82
N GLU A 34 -2.28 1.76 8.10
CA GLU A 34 -1.85 1.47 9.47
C GLU A 34 -1.28 2.74 10.11
N PRO A 35 -1.86 3.25 11.21
CA PRO A 35 -1.23 4.31 11.98
C PRO A 35 0.12 3.85 12.52
N VAL A 36 1.17 4.67 12.41
CA VAL A 36 2.50 4.36 12.93
C VAL A 36 2.99 5.39 13.94
N ARG A 37 2.16 6.39 14.25
CA ARG A 37 2.43 7.45 15.23
C ARG A 37 1.27 7.62 16.18
N VAL A 38 1.55 7.74 17.48
CA VAL A 38 0.55 8.02 18.54
C VAL A 38 -0.16 9.34 18.28
N LEU A 39 0.58 10.35 17.79
CA LEU A 39 0.00 11.62 17.34
C LEU A 39 -0.38 11.51 15.85
N PRO A 40 -1.66 11.28 15.52
CA PRO A 40 -2.07 10.92 14.15
C PRO A 40 -2.37 12.13 13.26
N ASP A 41 -1.85 13.32 13.55
CA ASP A 41 -2.19 14.56 12.82
C ASP A 41 -1.98 14.46 11.31
N ALA A 42 -0.91 13.81 10.87
CA ALA A 42 -0.65 13.61 9.45
C ALA A 42 -1.69 12.68 8.81
N LEU A 43 -2.07 11.61 9.53
CA LEU A 43 -3.13 10.69 9.12
C LEU A 43 -4.47 11.42 9.03
N LEU A 44 -4.84 12.18 10.07
CA LEU A 44 -6.11 12.93 10.10
C LEU A 44 -6.20 13.97 8.98
N ARG A 45 -5.12 14.69 8.70
CA ARG A 45 -5.07 15.60 7.54
C ARG A 45 -5.27 14.87 6.22
N THR A 46 -4.64 13.71 6.04
CA THR A 46 -4.78 12.91 4.82
C THR A 46 -6.19 12.33 4.71
N ALA A 47 -6.72 11.77 5.78
CA ALA A 47 -8.09 11.25 5.86
C ALA A 47 -9.14 12.33 5.54
N GLY A 48 -8.95 13.55 6.06
CA GLY A 48 -9.81 14.69 5.72
C GLY A 48 -9.75 15.06 4.23
N VAL A 49 -8.60 14.88 3.55
CA VAL A 49 -8.52 15.10 2.11
C VAL A 49 -9.17 13.95 1.33
N LEU A 50 -8.97 12.69 1.73
CA LEU A 50 -9.65 11.53 1.14
C LEU A 50 -11.17 11.69 1.25
N SER A 51 -11.66 12.05 2.45
CA SER A 51 -13.08 12.28 2.71
C SER A 51 -13.68 13.36 1.81
N ARG A 52 -13.09 14.56 1.76
CA ARG A 52 -13.57 15.66 0.90
C ARG A 52 -13.56 15.33 -0.58
N ASN A 53 -12.71 14.40 -1.01
CA ASN A 53 -12.64 13.94 -2.40
C ASN A 53 -13.44 12.64 -2.63
N SER A 54 -14.28 12.23 -1.68
CA SER A 54 -15.14 11.03 -1.80
C SER A 54 -14.39 9.75 -2.12
N ILE A 55 -13.16 9.62 -1.63
CA ILE A 55 -12.35 8.40 -1.76
C ILE A 55 -12.52 7.59 -0.48
N PRO A 56 -13.07 6.36 -0.55
CA PRO A 56 -13.19 5.49 0.61
C PRO A 56 -11.81 5.03 1.09
N TYR A 57 -11.67 4.82 2.38
CA TYR A 57 -10.42 4.37 3.00
C TYR A 57 -10.69 3.57 4.27
N SER A 58 -9.69 2.82 4.70
CA SER A 58 -9.72 2.05 5.93
C SER A 58 -8.57 2.46 6.85
N VAL A 59 -8.77 2.35 8.16
CA VAL A 59 -7.74 2.59 9.17
C VAL A 59 -7.66 1.40 10.11
N ILE A 60 -6.44 0.92 10.34
CA ILE A 60 -6.18 -0.23 11.22
C ILE A 60 -6.23 0.24 12.67
N LEU A 61 -7.06 -0.41 13.49
CA LEU A 61 -7.36 -0.05 14.88
C LEU A 61 -6.48 -0.77 15.90
N ASN A 62 -5.81 -1.84 15.51
CA ASN A 62 -4.81 -2.54 16.33
C ASN A 62 -3.41 -2.48 15.68
N PRO A 63 -2.87 -1.26 15.42
CA PRO A 63 -1.56 -1.12 14.79
C PRO A 63 -0.46 -1.74 15.66
N GLU A 64 0.58 -2.28 15.00
CA GLU A 64 1.67 -3.00 15.67
C GLU A 64 3.06 -2.41 15.35
N ARG A 65 3.11 -1.41 14.45
CA ARG A 65 4.37 -0.87 13.92
C ARG A 65 4.60 0.58 14.34
N GLY A 66 5.85 1.04 14.23
CA GLY A 66 6.25 2.39 14.65
C GLY A 66 6.12 2.58 16.16
N ASP A 67 5.49 3.66 16.60
CA ASP A 67 5.26 3.94 18.03
C ASP A 67 4.43 2.83 18.71
N PHE A 68 3.60 2.11 17.95
CA PHE A 68 2.72 1.04 18.46
C PHE A 68 3.43 -0.32 18.63
N ALA A 69 4.70 -0.44 18.25
CA ALA A 69 5.53 -1.57 18.66
C ALA A 69 5.71 -1.62 20.19
N ILE A 70 5.43 -0.51 20.89
CA ILE A 70 5.40 -0.40 22.35
C ILE A 70 3.96 -0.69 22.82
N PRO A 71 3.69 -1.80 23.56
CA PRO A 71 2.33 -2.20 23.91
C PRO A 71 1.51 -1.17 24.70
N THR A 72 2.17 -0.29 25.44
CA THR A 72 1.51 0.78 26.22
C THR A 72 0.99 1.93 25.37
N ASN A 73 1.35 2.00 24.09
CA ASN A 73 0.95 3.09 23.19
C ASN A 73 -0.37 2.80 22.47
N ARG A 74 -1.11 1.77 22.86
CA ARG A 74 -2.44 1.49 22.30
C ARG A 74 -3.40 2.65 22.60
N PHE A 75 -4.24 2.98 21.64
CA PHE A 75 -5.31 3.97 21.82
C PHE A 75 -6.65 3.28 22.13
N ALA A 76 -7.55 3.98 22.81
CA ALA A 76 -8.94 3.55 22.93
C ALA A 76 -9.62 3.71 21.57
N ILE A 77 -10.23 2.64 21.05
CA ILE A 77 -10.80 2.60 19.69
C ILE A 77 -11.86 3.69 19.50
N SER A 78 -12.78 3.87 20.47
CA SER A 78 -13.83 4.89 20.41
C SER A 78 -13.24 6.30 20.32
N GLU A 79 -12.31 6.65 21.21
CA GLU A 79 -11.67 7.98 21.22
C GLU A 79 -10.87 8.26 19.93
N PHE A 80 -10.29 7.22 19.35
CA PHE A 80 -9.59 7.36 18.09
C PHE A 80 -10.56 7.59 16.93
N LEU A 81 -11.68 6.87 16.88
CA LEU A 81 -12.70 7.02 15.85
C LEU A 81 -13.47 8.33 15.94
N ASP A 82 -13.66 8.89 17.13
CA ASP A 82 -14.27 10.20 17.35
C ASP A 82 -13.56 11.32 16.59
N ARG A 83 -12.25 11.17 16.35
CA ARG A 83 -11.48 12.14 15.56
C ARG A 83 -11.90 12.22 14.09
N PHE A 84 -12.61 11.21 13.58
CA PHE A 84 -13.15 11.17 12.22
C PHE A 84 -14.63 11.50 12.13
N GLU A 85 -15.28 11.88 13.26
CA GLU A 85 -16.73 12.07 13.33
C GLU A 85 -17.23 13.12 12.34
N ASN A 86 -16.47 14.19 12.13
CA ASN A 86 -16.83 15.29 11.25
C ASN A 86 -16.46 15.06 9.77
N PHE A 87 -15.98 13.88 9.39
CA PHE A 87 -15.66 13.57 8.01
C PHE A 87 -16.89 12.99 7.29
N GLU A 88 -17.13 13.43 6.05
CA GLU A 88 -18.23 12.92 5.21
C GLU A 88 -18.05 11.42 4.92
N VAL A 89 -16.83 11.03 4.53
CA VAL A 89 -16.43 9.63 4.39
C VAL A 89 -15.65 9.22 5.63
N LYS A 90 -16.25 8.38 6.45
CA LYS A 90 -15.60 7.81 7.63
C LYS A 90 -14.70 6.63 7.25
N PRO A 91 -13.64 6.35 8.01
CA PRO A 91 -12.80 5.17 7.76
C PRO A 91 -13.57 3.88 8.01
N VAL A 92 -13.39 2.89 7.16
CA VAL A 92 -13.75 1.51 7.48
C VAL A 92 -12.77 0.99 8.53
N PRO A 93 -13.25 0.56 9.71
CA PRO A 93 -12.39 0.01 10.75
C PRO A 93 -11.73 -1.29 10.29
N ALA A 94 -10.42 -1.43 10.47
CA ALA A 94 -9.70 -2.63 10.10
C ALA A 94 -8.89 -3.20 11.26
N PHE A 95 -8.67 -4.52 11.23
CA PHE A 95 -7.87 -5.23 12.23
C PHE A 95 -6.92 -6.23 11.56
N TYR A 96 -5.66 -6.24 12.02
CA TYR A 96 -4.77 -7.39 11.83
C TYR A 96 -5.25 -8.52 12.73
N THR A 97 -5.38 -9.71 12.17
CA THR A 97 -6.00 -10.82 12.90
C THR A 97 -5.02 -11.63 13.76
N ASP A 98 -3.81 -11.89 13.30
CA ASP A 98 -2.69 -12.57 13.96
C ASP A 98 -3.05 -13.52 15.12
N GLY A 99 -4.17 -14.26 14.97
CA GLY A 99 -4.69 -15.18 15.97
C GLY A 99 -5.47 -14.55 17.15
N LYS A 100 -5.60 -13.23 17.23
CA LYS A 100 -6.30 -12.49 18.31
C LYS A 100 -7.82 -12.38 18.08
N TYR A 101 -8.44 -13.44 17.60
CA TYR A 101 -9.83 -13.39 17.14
C TYR A 101 -10.85 -12.98 18.20
N GLU A 102 -10.71 -13.48 19.43
CA GLU A 102 -11.65 -13.17 20.52
C GLU A 102 -11.49 -11.73 21.02
N GLU A 103 -10.25 -11.22 21.08
CA GLU A 103 -9.98 -9.82 21.42
C GLU A 103 -10.63 -8.88 20.39
N ILE A 104 -10.45 -9.16 19.09
CA ILE A 104 -11.03 -8.35 18.02
C ILE A 104 -12.57 -8.43 18.05
N LEU A 105 -13.15 -9.59 18.32
CA LEU A 105 -14.60 -9.71 18.48
C LEU A 105 -15.13 -8.89 19.65
N ALA A 106 -14.40 -8.85 20.77
CA ALA A 106 -14.74 -8.01 21.91
C ALA A 106 -14.66 -6.51 21.53
N ASP A 107 -13.57 -6.09 20.89
CA ASP A 107 -13.39 -4.71 20.42
C ASP A 107 -14.50 -4.27 19.46
N ILE A 108 -14.91 -5.15 18.52
CA ILE A 108 -16.01 -4.88 17.59
C ILE A 108 -17.32 -4.65 18.36
N GLN A 109 -17.60 -5.48 19.36
CA GLN A 109 -18.83 -5.39 20.15
C GLN A 109 -18.83 -4.17 21.09
N GLU A 110 -17.75 -3.95 21.83
CA GLU A 110 -17.63 -2.84 22.78
C GLU A 110 -17.71 -1.48 22.11
N ALA A 111 -17.04 -1.32 20.96
CA ALA A 111 -17.06 -0.08 20.19
C ALA A 111 -18.25 0.02 19.21
N GLY A 112 -19.12 -0.99 19.15
CA GLY A 112 -20.31 -1.00 18.26
C GLY A 112 -19.96 -0.86 16.78
N LEU A 113 -18.82 -1.42 16.34
CA LEU A 113 -18.32 -1.26 14.98
C LEU A 113 -19.19 -1.97 13.96
N LYS A 114 -19.20 -1.44 12.73
CA LYS A 114 -19.87 -2.02 11.56
C LYS A 114 -18.95 -1.91 10.35
N ASP A 115 -19.23 -2.73 9.33
CA ASP A 115 -18.47 -2.76 8.07
C ASP A 115 -16.96 -3.03 8.27
N VAL A 116 -16.62 -3.83 9.28
CA VAL A 116 -15.24 -4.12 9.67
C VAL A 116 -14.48 -4.88 8.57
N MET A 117 -13.19 -4.56 8.45
CA MET A 117 -12.24 -5.23 7.58
C MET A 117 -11.26 -6.07 8.41
N LEU A 118 -11.15 -7.36 8.09
CA LEU A 118 -10.14 -8.25 8.68
C LEU A 118 -8.96 -8.40 7.72
N ILE A 119 -7.74 -8.37 8.26
CA ILE A 119 -6.51 -8.47 7.47
C ILE A 119 -5.70 -9.67 7.95
N PHE A 120 -5.55 -10.67 7.09
CA PHE A 120 -4.73 -11.85 7.27
C PHE A 120 -3.46 -11.71 6.43
N GLU A 121 -2.39 -11.17 7.02
CA GLU A 121 -1.09 -11.00 6.33
C GLU A 121 -0.36 -12.35 6.15
N GLU A 122 -0.74 -13.38 6.92
CA GLU A 122 -0.15 -14.72 6.89
C GLU A 122 -1.23 -15.80 6.74
N SER A 123 -0.80 -17.03 6.58
CA SER A 123 -1.71 -18.18 6.61
C SER A 123 -2.38 -18.32 7.99
N PHE A 124 -3.63 -18.72 8.02
CA PHE A 124 -4.41 -18.85 9.22
C PHE A 124 -5.11 -20.21 9.32
N ASP A 125 -5.43 -20.58 10.56
CA ASP A 125 -6.23 -21.77 10.87
C ASP A 125 -7.71 -21.46 10.63
N ILE A 126 -8.29 -22.12 9.64
CA ILE A 126 -9.69 -21.90 9.24
C ILE A 126 -10.65 -22.20 10.41
N GLU A 127 -10.43 -23.29 11.19
CA GLU A 127 -11.32 -23.69 12.29
C GLU A 127 -11.39 -22.60 13.35
N LYS A 128 -10.26 -21.97 13.67
CA LYS A 128 -10.20 -20.87 14.64
C LYS A 128 -10.78 -19.59 14.10
N ALA A 129 -10.64 -19.32 12.80
CA ALA A 129 -11.10 -18.09 12.16
C ALA A 129 -12.61 -18.10 11.80
N VAL A 130 -13.28 -19.26 11.82
CA VAL A 130 -14.70 -19.39 11.42
C VAL A 130 -15.58 -18.35 12.08
N ARG A 131 -15.46 -18.17 13.40
CA ARG A 131 -16.34 -17.29 14.18
C ARG A 131 -16.17 -15.84 13.76
N ILE A 132 -14.93 -15.35 13.68
CA ILE A 132 -14.67 -13.96 13.34
C ILE A 132 -14.98 -13.65 11.85
N CYS A 133 -14.66 -14.56 10.94
CA CYS A 133 -14.96 -14.38 9.52
C CYS A 133 -16.46 -14.35 9.22
N ASN A 134 -17.28 -15.04 10.03
CA ASN A 134 -18.74 -15.03 9.89
C ASN A 134 -19.43 -13.98 10.76
N CYS A 135 -18.69 -13.18 11.52
CA CYS A 135 -19.25 -12.08 12.32
C CYS A 135 -20.06 -11.13 11.40
N PRO A 136 -21.33 -10.81 11.75
CA PRO A 136 -22.20 -9.95 10.91
C PRO A 136 -21.61 -8.59 10.62
N GLU A 137 -20.87 -8.02 11.55
CA GLU A 137 -20.23 -6.71 11.48
C GLU A 137 -19.05 -6.68 10.51
N VAL A 138 -18.50 -7.84 10.14
CA VAL A 138 -17.41 -7.95 9.15
C VAL A 138 -17.97 -7.87 7.75
N SER A 139 -17.42 -7.00 6.93
CA SER A 139 -17.77 -6.81 5.51
C SER A 139 -16.65 -7.19 4.56
N TYR A 140 -15.39 -7.04 4.97
CA TYR A 140 -14.22 -7.28 4.12
C TYR A 140 -13.26 -8.26 4.77
N ILE A 141 -12.67 -9.14 3.94
CA ILE A 141 -11.55 -10.00 4.35
C ILE A 141 -10.43 -9.83 3.34
N VAL A 142 -9.32 -9.23 3.80
CA VAL A 142 -8.08 -9.07 3.05
C VAL A 142 -7.16 -10.23 3.44
N CYS A 143 -6.71 -11.03 2.48
CA CYS A 143 -6.04 -12.29 2.79
C CYS A 143 -4.91 -12.62 1.80
N SER A 144 -3.74 -12.98 2.33
CA SER A 144 -2.58 -13.42 1.54
C SER A 144 -2.63 -14.90 1.13
N SER A 145 -3.34 -15.76 1.89
CA SER A 145 -3.34 -17.22 1.71
C SER A 145 -4.45 -17.74 0.79
N VAL A 146 -4.84 -16.97 -0.22
CA VAL A 146 -5.96 -17.31 -1.11
C VAL A 146 -5.68 -18.40 -2.14
N ASP A 147 -4.43 -18.80 -2.33
CA ASP A 147 -4.05 -19.85 -3.30
C ASP A 147 -4.40 -21.26 -2.82
N SER A 148 -4.58 -21.47 -1.52
CA SER A 148 -5.08 -22.71 -0.96
C SER A 148 -6.55 -22.93 -1.33
N ARG A 149 -6.87 -24.08 -1.92
CA ARG A 149 -8.27 -24.45 -2.27
C ARG A 149 -9.21 -24.47 -1.06
N SER A 150 -8.74 -24.93 0.10
CA SER A 150 -9.52 -24.95 1.34
C SER A 150 -9.85 -23.54 1.79
N THR A 151 -8.85 -22.65 1.82
CA THR A 151 -9.02 -21.25 2.20
C THR A 151 -9.94 -20.51 1.22
N LYS A 152 -9.72 -20.65 -0.09
CA LYS A 152 -10.57 -20.01 -1.12
C LYS A 152 -12.04 -20.47 -0.98
N ARG A 153 -12.26 -21.77 -0.77
CA ARG A 153 -13.61 -22.32 -0.56
C ARG A 153 -14.26 -21.79 0.73
N PHE A 154 -13.52 -21.76 1.83
CA PHE A 154 -13.99 -21.22 3.10
C PHE A 154 -14.37 -19.74 2.96
N LEU A 155 -13.48 -18.91 2.44
CA LEU A 155 -13.71 -17.48 2.25
C LEU A 155 -14.95 -17.21 1.38
N LYS A 156 -15.13 -17.96 0.30
CA LYS A 156 -16.33 -17.85 -0.57
C LYS A 156 -17.62 -18.17 0.21
N GLN A 157 -17.59 -19.10 1.17
CA GLN A 157 -18.76 -19.46 1.97
C GLN A 157 -19.16 -18.39 2.99
N THR A 158 -18.25 -17.49 3.38
CA THR A 158 -18.56 -16.38 4.30
C THR A 158 -19.49 -15.33 3.69
N GLY A 159 -19.57 -15.24 2.37
CA GLY A 159 -20.33 -14.20 1.65
C GLY A 159 -19.76 -12.79 1.81
N LYS A 160 -18.53 -12.65 2.34
CA LYS A 160 -17.86 -11.36 2.54
C LYS A 160 -17.16 -10.90 1.27
N LYS A 161 -16.78 -9.62 1.22
CA LYS A 161 -15.96 -9.04 0.15
C LYS A 161 -14.50 -9.47 0.34
N ILE A 162 -14.08 -10.44 -0.46
CA ILE A 162 -12.72 -10.99 -0.37
C ILE A 162 -11.76 -10.16 -1.21
N VAL A 163 -10.68 -9.70 -0.58
CA VAL A 163 -9.60 -8.94 -1.23
C VAL A 163 -8.33 -9.78 -1.15
N ARG A 164 -7.74 -10.08 -2.31
CA ARG A 164 -6.46 -10.78 -2.39
C ARG A 164 -5.33 -9.83 -1.94
N LEU A 165 -4.43 -10.27 -1.08
CA LEU A 165 -3.25 -9.52 -0.65
C LEU A 165 -1.98 -10.21 -1.14
N ASP A 166 -1.17 -9.52 -1.92
CA ASP A 166 0.09 -10.02 -2.45
C ASP A 166 1.29 -9.20 -1.95
N ASP A 167 2.42 -9.88 -1.74
CA ASP A 167 3.72 -9.26 -1.47
C ASP A 167 4.64 -9.53 -2.66
N ASN A 168 4.44 -8.73 -3.72
CA ASN A 168 5.09 -8.95 -5.01
C ASN A 168 6.43 -8.20 -5.17
N PHE A 169 6.76 -7.30 -4.24
CA PHE A 169 7.99 -6.54 -4.32
C PHE A 169 9.18 -7.33 -3.81
N ILE A 170 10.04 -7.82 -4.71
CA ILE A 170 11.23 -8.57 -4.35
C ILE A 170 12.29 -7.64 -3.74
N VAL A 171 12.38 -7.65 -2.42
CA VAL A 171 13.32 -6.81 -1.68
C VAL A 171 14.74 -7.36 -1.78
N ARG A 172 15.67 -6.54 -2.29
CA ARG A 172 17.10 -6.84 -2.32
C ARG A 172 17.87 -5.86 -1.45
N LYS A 173 18.72 -6.36 -0.59
CA LYS A 173 19.56 -5.56 0.31
C LYS A 173 21.03 -5.97 0.14
N PRO A 174 21.95 -5.00 -0.03
CA PRO A 174 21.76 -3.55 -0.19
C PRO A 174 21.14 -3.17 -1.55
N ASN A 175 20.81 -1.89 -1.75
CA ASN A 175 20.25 -1.40 -3.03
C ASN A 175 21.12 -1.73 -4.25
N SER A 176 22.43 -1.83 -4.09
CA SER A 176 23.37 -2.27 -5.15
C SER A 176 23.08 -3.68 -5.66
N ALA A 177 22.37 -4.52 -4.88
CA ALA A 177 22.00 -5.88 -5.31
C ALA A 177 20.93 -5.90 -6.43
N TYR A 178 20.33 -4.76 -6.75
CA TYR A 178 19.48 -4.62 -7.95
C TYR A 178 20.28 -4.38 -9.23
N ARG A 179 21.60 -4.10 -9.16
CA ARG A 179 22.43 -3.92 -10.35
C ARG A 179 22.44 -5.19 -11.19
N GLY A 180 22.30 -5.04 -12.50
CA GLY A 180 22.20 -6.18 -13.42
C GLY A 180 20.81 -6.85 -13.44
N ILE A 181 19.90 -6.45 -12.55
CA ILE A 181 18.50 -6.87 -12.57
C ILE A 181 17.69 -5.65 -13.04
N GLU A 182 17.36 -5.64 -14.31
CA GLU A 182 16.66 -4.49 -14.88
C GLU A 182 15.23 -4.37 -14.37
N GLU A 183 14.54 -5.51 -14.23
CA GLU A 183 13.13 -5.55 -13.90
C GLU A 183 12.68 -6.89 -13.34
N ASP A 184 11.61 -6.88 -12.56
CA ASP A 184 10.90 -8.06 -12.07
C ASP A 184 9.42 -8.02 -12.49
N PRO A 185 8.74 -9.17 -12.69
CA PRO A 185 7.28 -9.19 -12.77
C PRO A 185 6.71 -8.71 -11.44
N TYR A 186 5.59 -7.97 -11.50
CA TYR A 186 4.99 -7.41 -10.30
C TYR A 186 3.58 -7.94 -10.04
N THR A 187 2.61 -7.66 -10.92
CA THR A 187 1.24 -8.15 -10.73
C THR A 187 0.46 -8.24 -12.04
N GLU A 188 -0.50 -9.14 -12.06
CA GLU A 188 -1.53 -9.29 -13.09
C GLU A 188 -2.94 -9.09 -12.50
N GLU A 189 -3.04 -8.91 -11.17
CA GLU A 189 -4.30 -8.88 -10.44
C GLU A 189 -5.26 -7.79 -10.91
N CYS A 190 -4.78 -6.62 -11.33
CA CYS A 190 -5.64 -5.57 -11.86
C CYS A 190 -6.46 -6.01 -13.09
N PHE A 191 -6.03 -7.07 -13.78
CA PHE A 191 -6.71 -7.63 -14.95
C PHE A 191 -7.62 -8.81 -14.61
N TYR A 192 -7.23 -9.64 -13.62
CA TYR A 192 -7.83 -10.96 -13.38
C TYR A 192 -8.55 -11.15 -12.04
N TYR A 193 -8.44 -10.22 -11.08
CA TYR A 193 -9.05 -10.41 -9.75
C TYR A 193 -10.55 -10.74 -9.79
N ARG A 194 -11.30 -10.24 -10.81
CA ARG A 194 -12.72 -10.53 -10.97
C ARG A 194 -12.97 -11.93 -11.51
N ASP A 195 -12.11 -12.40 -12.40
CA ASP A 195 -12.19 -13.74 -12.96
C ASP A 195 -11.95 -14.80 -11.90
N ASP A 196 -11.18 -14.45 -10.87
CA ASP A 196 -10.91 -15.26 -9.68
C ASP A 196 -11.95 -15.09 -8.56
N ASP A 197 -13.06 -14.41 -8.79
CA ASP A 197 -14.12 -14.11 -7.84
C ASP A 197 -13.70 -13.22 -6.66
N PHE A 198 -12.63 -12.41 -6.79
CA PHE A 198 -12.25 -11.44 -5.77
C PHE A 198 -13.00 -10.12 -5.96
N TYR A 199 -13.35 -9.49 -4.83
CA TYR A 199 -13.91 -8.15 -4.80
C TYR A 199 -12.87 -7.08 -5.17
N GLY A 200 -11.62 -7.34 -4.80
CA GLY A 200 -10.49 -6.47 -5.07
C GLY A 200 -9.16 -7.17 -4.81
N PHE A 201 -8.10 -6.41 -4.98
CA PHE A 201 -6.73 -6.86 -4.70
C PHE A 201 -5.96 -5.79 -3.96
N SER A 202 -4.92 -6.20 -3.25
CA SER A 202 -4.10 -5.42 -2.35
C SER A 202 -2.64 -5.78 -2.52
N ASP A 203 -1.77 -4.81 -2.33
CA ASP A 203 -0.32 -4.98 -2.20
C ASP A 203 0.28 -3.87 -1.34
N TYR A 204 1.60 -3.85 -1.20
CA TYR A 204 2.35 -2.86 -0.41
C TYR A 204 2.91 -1.69 -1.25
N CYS A 205 2.35 -1.39 -2.43
CA CYS A 205 2.72 -0.26 -3.29
C CYS A 205 4.23 -0.17 -3.63
N VAL A 206 4.85 -1.30 -4.03
CA VAL A 206 6.30 -1.33 -4.36
C VAL A 206 7.18 -0.97 -3.15
N LEU A 207 6.63 -1.13 -1.95
CA LEU A 207 7.35 -0.98 -0.69
C LEU A 207 7.54 -2.34 -0.04
N PRO A 208 8.59 -2.52 0.78
CA PRO A 208 8.73 -3.74 1.56
C PRO A 208 7.53 -3.96 2.50
N LYS A 209 7.04 -5.20 2.60
CA LYS A 209 6.07 -5.62 3.62
C LYS A 209 6.61 -5.32 5.03
N GLU A 210 7.90 -5.56 5.24
CA GLU A 210 8.57 -5.28 6.50
C GLU A 210 8.59 -3.77 6.80
N PHE A 211 8.20 -3.43 8.02
CA PHE A 211 8.34 -2.06 8.50
C PHE A 211 9.78 -1.78 8.88
N VAL A 212 10.39 -0.80 8.23
CA VAL A 212 11.73 -0.31 8.56
C VAL A 212 11.63 1.16 8.92
N GLU A 213 12.02 1.52 10.14
CA GLU A 213 12.11 2.91 10.59
C GLU A 213 13.56 3.39 10.55
N GLY A 214 13.72 4.62 10.06
CA GLY A 214 15.05 5.20 9.85
C GLY A 214 15.69 4.70 8.56
N GLY A 215 16.95 5.02 8.40
CA GLY A 215 17.78 4.60 7.25
C GLY A 215 19.13 5.30 7.31
N THR A 216 20.19 4.58 6.97
CA THR A 216 21.51 5.16 6.69
C THR A 216 21.57 5.66 5.26
N THR A 217 22.53 6.53 4.96
CA THR A 217 22.81 6.92 3.58
C THR A 217 23.10 5.67 2.74
N PRO A 218 22.33 5.40 1.69
CA PRO A 218 22.49 4.17 0.92
C PRO A 218 23.79 4.19 0.10
N THR A 219 24.42 3.02 -0.03
CA THR A 219 25.59 2.83 -0.91
C THR A 219 25.20 3.12 -2.37
N ALA A 220 24.05 2.63 -2.82
CA ALA A 220 23.48 2.93 -4.12
C ALA A 220 22.06 3.46 -3.97
N ILE A 221 21.63 4.38 -4.84
CA ILE A 221 20.21 4.73 -5.01
C ILE A 221 19.61 3.76 -6.01
N ALA A 222 18.43 3.22 -5.66
CA ALA A 222 17.58 2.45 -6.54
C ALA A 222 16.20 3.12 -6.61
N ILE A 223 15.73 3.42 -7.82
CA ILE A 223 14.41 3.96 -8.11
C ILE A 223 13.59 2.83 -8.75
N HIS A 224 12.45 2.50 -8.17
CA HIS A 224 11.60 1.40 -8.62
C HIS A 224 10.33 1.94 -9.23
N MET A 225 10.13 1.77 -10.54
CA MET A 225 8.96 2.28 -11.24
C MET A 225 8.16 1.13 -11.84
N THR A 226 6.91 1.02 -11.46
CA THR A 226 6.00 0.09 -12.12
C THR A 226 5.52 0.65 -13.45
N TYR A 227 5.32 -0.24 -14.41
CA TYR A 227 4.81 0.08 -15.73
C TYR A 227 4.09 -1.12 -16.34
N ARG A 228 3.14 -0.87 -17.21
CA ARG A 228 2.46 -1.93 -17.97
C ARG A 228 3.37 -2.37 -19.11
N LYS A 229 3.98 -3.53 -18.98
CA LYS A 229 4.92 -4.08 -19.97
C LYS A 229 4.21 -4.82 -21.09
N ARG A 230 3.14 -5.57 -20.74
CA ARG A 230 2.31 -6.35 -21.66
C ARG A 230 0.85 -5.95 -21.50
N LYS A 231 -0.01 -6.50 -22.38
CA LYS A 231 -1.45 -6.19 -22.34
C LYS A 231 -2.07 -6.43 -20.96
N ASP A 232 -1.59 -7.41 -20.25
CA ASP A 232 -2.17 -7.97 -19.01
C ASP A 232 -1.16 -8.17 -17.87
N SER A 233 -0.02 -7.48 -17.90
CA SER A 233 0.96 -7.60 -16.82
C SER A 233 1.67 -6.29 -16.48
N ILE A 234 1.80 -6.05 -15.17
CA ILE A 234 2.57 -4.97 -14.58
C ILE A 234 3.93 -5.50 -14.15
N TRP A 235 4.97 -4.77 -14.45
CA TRP A 235 6.35 -5.06 -14.08
C TRP A 235 6.91 -3.89 -13.27
N VAL A 236 7.92 -4.16 -12.45
CA VAL A 236 8.69 -3.13 -11.76
C VAL A 236 10.09 -3.07 -12.35
N ARG A 237 10.48 -1.89 -12.83
CA ARG A 237 11.82 -1.63 -13.35
C ARG A 237 12.67 -0.94 -12.29
N HIS A 238 13.95 -1.34 -12.22
CA HIS A 238 14.90 -0.88 -11.24
C HIS A 238 15.94 0.01 -11.92
N PHE A 239 15.98 1.27 -11.53
CA PHE A 239 16.99 2.23 -11.99
C PHE A 239 17.97 2.45 -10.84
N VAL A 240 19.19 1.92 -10.99
CA VAL A 240 20.19 1.86 -9.92
C VAL A 240 21.39 2.68 -10.30
N SER A 241 21.92 3.46 -9.37
CA SER A 241 23.16 4.21 -9.59
C SER A 241 24.34 3.29 -9.89
N ASP A 242 25.24 3.71 -10.76
CA ASP A 242 26.42 2.97 -11.17
C ASP A 242 27.38 2.72 -10.00
N GLU A 243 28.19 1.66 -10.11
CA GLU A 243 29.18 1.29 -9.08
C GLU A 243 30.20 2.41 -8.82
N GLY A 244 30.60 3.12 -9.88
CA GLY A 244 31.50 4.26 -9.78
C GLY A 244 30.98 5.41 -8.89
N CYS A 245 29.66 5.43 -8.63
CA CYS A 245 29.02 6.44 -7.77
C CYS A 245 28.94 6.05 -6.29
N ASP A 246 29.30 4.84 -5.89
CA ASP A 246 29.05 4.33 -4.53
C ASP A 246 29.73 5.12 -3.41
N ARG A 247 30.84 5.76 -3.70
CA ARG A 247 31.58 6.62 -2.78
C ARG A 247 31.22 8.11 -2.89
N LEU A 248 30.35 8.46 -3.83
CA LEU A 248 29.92 9.84 -4.05
C LEU A 248 28.79 10.23 -3.10
N ASP A 249 28.42 11.48 -3.11
CA ASP A 249 27.27 11.99 -2.37
C ASP A 249 25.94 11.48 -2.96
N VAL A 250 24.87 11.65 -2.20
CA VAL A 250 23.53 11.15 -2.57
C VAL A 250 22.99 11.78 -3.85
N ARG A 251 23.35 13.03 -4.15
CA ARG A 251 22.92 13.74 -5.37
C ARG A 251 23.54 13.13 -6.62
N SER A 252 24.85 12.84 -6.55
CA SER A 252 25.55 12.17 -7.66
C SER A 252 25.00 10.77 -7.92
N LYS A 253 24.70 10.00 -6.87
CA LYS A 253 24.02 8.70 -6.99
C LYS A 253 22.63 8.82 -7.61
N PHE A 254 21.87 9.83 -7.20
CA PHE A 254 20.57 10.11 -7.81
C PHE A 254 20.70 10.46 -9.28
N GLY A 255 21.65 11.33 -9.64
CA GLY A 255 21.91 11.71 -11.04
C GLY A 255 22.15 10.48 -11.92
N SER A 256 23.02 9.55 -11.48
CA SER A 256 23.26 8.31 -12.21
C SER A 256 22.00 7.43 -12.34
N ALA A 257 21.25 7.21 -11.25
CA ALA A 257 20.06 6.40 -11.29
C ALA A 257 18.95 7.00 -12.17
N VAL A 258 18.77 8.33 -12.12
CA VAL A 258 17.75 9.02 -12.92
C VAL A 258 18.11 9.10 -14.40
N GLU A 259 19.40 9.10 -14.74
CA GLU A 259 19.84 9.03 -16.13
C GLU A 259 19.39 7.73 -16.80
N HIS A 260 19.50 6.60 -16.11
CA HIS A 260 18.96 5.32 -16.56
C HIS A 260 17.44 5.38 -16.75
N LEU A 261 16.73 6.04 -15.82
CA LEU A 261 15.28 6.22 -15.90
C LEU A 261 14.89 7.07 -17.12
N VAL A 262 15.53 8.22 -17.32
CA VAL A 262 15.26 9.11 -18.45
C VAL A 262 15.57 8.40 -19.78
N THR A 263 16.65 7.65 -19.84
CA THR A 263 17.01 6.84 -21.01
C THR A 263 15.93 5.81 -21.34
N PHE A 264 15.39 5.12 -20.35
CA PHE A 264 14.26 4.19 -20.54
C PHE A 264 13.03 4.90 -21.10
N TYR A 265 12.63 6.02 -20.50
CA TYR A 265 11.45 6.76 -20.94
C TYR A 265 11.66 7.56 -22.23
N SER A 266 12.87 7.71 -22.73
CA SER A 266 13.11 8.23 -24.09
C SER A 266 12.66 7.26 -25.20
N SER A 267 12.60 5.95 -24.87
CA SER A 267 12.11 4.90 -25.78
C SER A 267 10.69 4.42 -25.47
N SER A 268 10.15 4.79 -24.32
CA SER A 268 8.83 4.38 -23.83
C SER A 268 8.14 5.56 -23.15
N ALA A 269 7.02 6.03 -23.65
CA ALA A 269 6.31 7.15 -23.01
C ALA A 269 5.94 6.82 -21.54
N PRO A 270 6.05 7.78 -20.60
CA PRO A 270 5.58 7.62 -19.24
C PRO A 270 4.06 7.36 -19.20
N GLN A 271 3.65 6.44 -18.34
CA GLN A 271 2.25 5.98 -18.25
C GLN A 271 1.48 6.67 -17.12
N THR A 272 2.15 7.53 -16.36
CA THR A 272 1.58 8.23 -15.20
C THR A 272 2.17 9.63 -15.05
N ASP A 273 1.44 10.52 -14.39
CA ASP A 273 1.94 11.86 -14.06
C ASP A 273 3.16 11.80 -13.12
N ALA A 274 3.20 10.80 -12.23
CA ALA A 274 4.32 10.60 -11.32
C ALA A 274 5.61 10.21 -12.06
N ALA A 275 5.50 9.38 -13.10
CA ALA A 275 6.65 9.07 -13.99
C ALA A 275 7.10 10.30 -14.78
N GLN A 276 6.17 11.09 -15.32
CA GLN A 276 6.50 12.35 -16.00
C GLN A 276 7.17 13.33 -15.04
N TRP A 277 6.66 13.45 -13.82
CA TRP A 277 7.23 14.36 -12.83
C TRP A 277 8.72 14.09 -12.57
N ILE A 278 9.12 12.82 -12.43
CA ILE A 278 10.53 12.48 -12.14
C ILE A 278 11.44 12.79 -13.33
N ILE A 279 10.93 12.67 -14.55
CA ILE A 279 11.64 13.06 -15.78
C ILE A 279 11.85 14.57 -15.81
N ASP A 280 10.79 15.35 -15.59
CA ASP A 280 10.81 16.81 -15.62
C ASP A 280 11.71 17.42 -14.52
N ASN A 281 11.88 16.70 -13.40
CA ASN A 281 12.69 17.12 -12.27
C ASN A 281 14.03 16.35 -12.15
N SER A 282 14.47 15.69 -13.22
CA SER A 282 15.68 14.85 -13.25
C SER A 282 16.97 15.60 -12.89
N GLY A 283 17.03 16.89 -13.12
CA GLY A 283 18.18 17.75 -12.80
C GLY A 283 18.33 18.12 -11.31
N SER A 284 17.36 17.76 -10.44
CA SER A 284 17.37 18.16 -9.04
C SER A 284 17.04 17.00 -8.11
N TYR A 285 17.91 16.69 -7.17
CA TYR A 285 17.67 15.65 -6.17
C TYR A 285 16.58 16.07 -5.18
N PRO A 286 15.42 15.39 -5.17
CA PRO A 286 14.27 15.80 -4.36
C PRO A 286 14.29 15.26 -2.91
N GLY A 287 15.25 14.38 -2.59
CA GLY A 287 15.31 13.64 -1.33
C GLY A 287 14.71 12.23 -1.42
N LEU A 288 15.27 11.30 -0.64
CA LEU A 288 14.87 9.88 -0.66
C LEU A 288 13.37 9.67 -0.31
N GLY A 289 12.84 10.49 0.60
CA GLY A 289 11.43 10.41 0.98
C GLY A 289 10.50 10.79 -0.18
N VAL A 290 10.85 11.83 -0.93
CA VAL A 290 10.09 12.24 -2.12
C VAL A 290 10.18 11.17 -3.21
N LEU A 291 11.33 10.54 -3.41
CA LEU A 291 11.46 9.43 -4.36
C LEU A 291 10.52 8.27 -4.01
N LYS A 292 10.44 7.87 -2.73
CA LYS A 292 9.48 6.87 -2.27
C LYS A 292 8.03 7.28 -2.53
N LYS A 293 7.69 8.56 -2.26
CA LYS A 293 6.36 9.10 -2.56
C LYS A 293 6.04 8.97 -4.06
N ILE A 294 6.95 9.35 -4.94
CA ILE A 294 6.76 9.30 -6.38
C ILE A 294 6.63 7.85 -6.90
N THR A 295 7.47 6.93 -6.40
CA THR A 295 7.35 5.50 -6.72
C THR A 295 5.97 4.93 -6.37
N MET A 296 5.50 5.23 -5.15
CA MET A 296 4.17 4.81 -4.69
C MET A 296 3.05 5.46 -5.52
N LEU A 297 3.13 6.78 -5.76
CA LEU A 297 2.16 7.49 -6.60
C LEU A 297 2.10 6.93 -8.01
N ASN A 298 3.26 6.64 -8.62
CA ASN A 298 3.32 6.02 -9.93
C ASN A 298 2.53 4.69 -9.95
N HIS A 299 2.72 3.86 -8.93
CA HIS A 299 2.02 2.58 -8.87
C HIS A 299 0.51 2.76 -8.70
N ILE A 300 0.06 3.61 -7.76
CA ILE A 300 -1.36 3.89 -7.54
C ILE A 300 -2.01 4.47 -8.80
N GLN A 301 -1.38 5.43 -9.46
CA GLN A 301 -1.88 6.03 -10.71
C GLN A 301 -1.97 4.99 -11.82
N LEU A 302 -0.94 4.17 -12.01
CA LEU A 302 -0.91 3.14 -13.03
C LEU A 302 -2.07 2.16 -12.85
N ILE A 303 -2.23 1.61 -11.64
CA ILE A 303 -3.30 0.64 -11.33
C ILE A 303 -4.67 1.28 -11.51
N THR A 304 -4.91 2.46 -10.96
CA THR A 304 -6.23 3.11 -11.05
C THR A 304 -6.58 3.53 -12.47
N ASN A 305 -5.60 3.95 -13.27
CA ASN A 305 -5.81 4.26 -14.69
C ASN A 305 -6.19 3.00 -15.48
N ILE A 306 -5.52 1.87 -15.22
CA ILE A 306 -5.88 0.59 -15.85
C ILE A 306 -7.30 0.18 -15.47
N LEU A 307 -7.64 0.21 -14.18
CA LEU A 307 -8.98 -0.17 -13.71
C LEU A 307 -10.08 0.75 -14.25
N ALA A 308 -9.78 2.00 -14.51
CA ALA A 308 -10.73 2.93 -15.12
C ALA A 308 -10.92 2.70 -16.62
N ALA A 309 -9.97 2.05 -17.28
CA ALA A 309 -10.00 1.75 -18.71
C ALA A 309 -10.57 0.35 -19.05
N LEU A 310 -10.71 -0.54 -18.04
CA LEU A 310 -11.34 -1.87 -18.15
C LEU A 310 -12.86 -1.80 -17.94
#